data_5ca3a3fc4b02ccf36d665446461a7cd1
#
_entry.id   5ca3a3fc4b02ccf36d665446461a7cd1
#
_cell.length_a   1.000
_cell.length_b   1.000
_cell.length_c   1.000
_cell.angle_alpha   90.00
_cell.angle_beta   90.00
_cell.angle_gamma   90.00
#
_symmetry.space_group_name_H-M   'P 1'
#
loop_
_entity.id
_entity.type
_entity.pdbx_description
1 polymer ?
#
loop_
_entity_poly.entity_id
_entity_poly.type
_entity_poly.pdbx_seq_one_letter_code
_entity_poly.pdbx_strand_id
1 'polypeptide(L)'
;AARVFLHAQNGLAARAIQPLPGILVAYGRYAATWIGQNDIFYSGEGLTSSVAVSRTPGGVLNYHNAGKVQASSEPQDMRLQRMLGHLTTLLPANPRSVLVIGCGAGVTAGAASVDPAVTALKIAEIEPLVPEVVSRFFSEHNFSVVTNPKTTIHLDDARHFILTTDESFDAITSDPLDPWVKGAANLYTEEFFEAAKRRLNPGGVITLFVQLYESNLDAVKSEVGTFLKVFPNGSVWANTIDGRGYDMVLVGSVEPLRIDVDAVQRKLQQPEYAVLAQSLREIGMFSAVDLFATYAGNATELAPWLQDAQINRDRNLRLQYLAGMGLNLYQSDAIYQDMVRYAGYPEPLFAGSPETLAQLRAAVWRARGR
;
A
#
# COMPACT_ATOMS: atom_id res chain seq x y z
N ALA A 1 25.83 -10.60 -8.81
CA ALA A 1 26.83 -10.87 -7.79
C ALA A 1 27.98 -9.89 -7.95
N ALA A 2 28.01 -8.81 -7.15
CA ALA A 2 29.11 -7.87 -7.09
C ALA A 2 30.33 -8.59 -6.50
N ARG A 3 31.32 -8.93 -7.32
CA ARG A 3 32.61 -9.39 -6.86
C ARG A 3 33.40 -8.17 -6.39
N VAL A 4 33.48 -7.98 -5.09
CA VAL A 4 34.44 -7.03 -4.50
C VAL A 4 35.82 -7.68 -4.59
N PHE A 5 36.65 -7.24 -5.53
CA PHE A 5 38.06 -7.63 -5.60
C PHE A 5 38.84 -6.79 -4.59
N LEU A 6 39.10 -7.36 -3.42
CA LEU A 6 40.15 -6.84 -2.54
C LEU A 6 41.51 -7.33 -3.09
N HIS A 7 42.26 -6.45 -3.72
CA HIS A 7 43.66 -6.69 -3.99
C HIS A 7 44.43 -6.61 -2.65
N ALA A 8 44.67 -7.76 -2.04
CA ALA A 8 45.64 -7.85 -0.97
C ALA A 8 47.04 -7.91 -1.61
N GLN A 9 47.75 -6.80 -1.59
CA GLN A 9 49.22 -6.82 -1.72
C GLN A 9 49.75 -7.49 -0.46
N ASN A 10 50.39 -8.63 -0.61
CA ASN A 10 51.06 -9.51 0.35
C ASN A 10 50.34 -10.84 0.65
N GLY A 11 50.38 -11.79 -0.31
CA GLY A 11 50.45 -13.22 -0.06
C GLY A 11 49.42 -13.87 0.86
N LEU A 12 48.32 -13.19 1.21
CA LEU A 12 47.20 -13.78 1.94
C LEU A 12 46.28 -14.46 0.93
N ALA A 13 46.17 -15.79 1.05
CA ALA A 13 45.18 -16.58 0.34
C ALA A 13 43.83 -15.86 0.34
N ALA A 14 43.24 -15.62 -0.83
CA ALA A 14 41.89 -15.07 -0.95
C ALA A 14 40.95 -15.96 -0.14
N ARG A 15 40.55 -15.52 1.05
CA ARG A 15 39.48 -16.17 1.80
C ARG A 15 38.26 -16.05 0.92
N ALA A 16 37.68 -17.17 0.54
CA ALA A 16 36.38 -17.18 -0.13
C ALA A 16 35.43 -16.35 0.73
N ILE A 17 34.96 -15.22 0.19
CA ILE A 17 33.93 -14.41 0.86
C ILE A 17 32.71 -15.31 0.92
N GLN A 18 32.35 -15.76 2.12
CA GLN A 18 31.13 -16.52 2.31
C GLN A 18 29.95 -15.55 2.06
N PRO A 19 28.93 -15.96 1.27
CA PRO A 19 27.73 -15.14 1.13
C PRO A 19 27.11 -14.92 2.49
N LEU A 20 26.52 -13.73 2.68
CA LEU A 20 25.75 -13.44 3.91
C LEU A 20 24.68 -14.52 4.11
N PRO A 21 24.52 -15.05 5.34
CA PRO A 21 23.44 -15.97 5.62
C PRO A 21 22.09 -15.36 5.24
N GLY A 22 21.25 -16.08 4.50
CA GLY A 22 19.95 -15.59 4.02
C GLY A 22 19.07 -15.04 5.14
N ILE A 23 19.20 -15.59 6.36
CA ILE A 23 18.48 -15.10 7.57
C ILE A 23 18.83 -13.64 7.89
N LEU A 24 20.07 -13.22 7.71
CA LEU A 24 20.48 -11.84 7.95
C LEU A 24 19.96 -10.91 6.86
N VAL A 25 19.92 -11.37 5.61
CA VAL A 25 19.34 -10.61 4.49
C VAL A 25 17.84 -10.43 4.68
N ALA A 26 17.13 -11.51 5.08
CA ALA A 26 15.68 -11.50 5.25
C ALA A 26 15.22 -10.71 6.47
N TYR A 27 15.87 -10.88 7.60
CA TYR A 27 15.36 -10.40 8.89
C TYR A 27 16.25 -9.34 9.58
N GLY A 28 17.42 -9.04 9.01
CA GLY A 28 18.30 -8.00 9.54
C GLY A 28 18.50 -8.10 11.06
N ARG A 29 18.14 -7.06 11.79
CA ARG A 29 18.22 -7.01 13.27
C ARG A 29 17.32 -8.04 13.98
N TYR A 30 16.29 -8.54 13.31
CA TYR A 30 15.35 -9.53 13.86
C TYR A 30 15.79 -10.97 13.60
N ALA A 31 16.93 -11.19 12.93
CA ALA A 31 17.38 -12.53 12.52
C ALA A 31 17.45 -13.51 13.71
N ALA A 32 17.91 -13.07 14.88
CA ALA A 32 18.01 -13.93 16.05
C ALA A 32 16.66 -14.52 16.51
N THR A 33 15.57 -13.76 16.34
CA THR A 33 14.20 -14.21 16.66
C THR A 33 13.70 -15.28 15.70
N TRP A 34 14.15 -15.24 14.43
CA TRP A 34 13.60 -16.03 13.34
C TRP A 34 14.48 -17.22 12.93
N ILE A 35 15.62 -17.47 13.64
CA ILE A 35 16.48 -18.62 13.35
C ILE A 35 15.69 -19.92 13.44
N GLY A 36 15.70 -20.68 12.33
CA GLY A 36 15.06 -21.99 12.25
C GLY A 36 13.53 -21.99 12.17
N GLN A 37 12.90 -20.80 12.08
CA GLN A 37 11.45 -20.72 12.02
C GLN A 37 10.91 -20.70 10.58
N ASN A 38 11.65 -20.11 9.65
CA ASN A 38 11.21 -19.95 8.26
C ASN A 38 12.28 -20.44 7.28
N ASP A 39 11.84 -21.02 6.16
CA ASP A 39 12.73 -21.39 5.06
C ASP A 39 13.00 -20.15 4.19
N ILE A 40 14.28 -19.78 4.06
CA ILE A 40 14.70 -18.70 3.18
C ILE A 40 15.26 -19.32 1.91
N PHE A 41 14.52 -19.25 0.83
CA PHE A 41 14.89 -19.91 -0.44
C PHE A 41 15.36 -18.93 -1.52
N TYR A 42 15.32 -17.63 -1.22
CA TYR A 42 15.95 -16.60 -2.03
C TYR A 42 16.52 -15.50 -1.15
N SER A 43 17.72 -15.04 -1.48
CA SER A 43 18.31 -13.81 -0.95
C SER A 43 19.24 -13.21 -1.99
N GLY A 44 19.17 -11.89 -2.16
CA GLY A 44 19.98 -11.13 -3.13
C GLY A 44 20.27 -9.73 -2.63
N GLU A 45 21.44 -9.22 -3.05
CA GLU A 45 21.85 -7.83 -2.84
C GLU A 45 21.55 -7.05 -4.12
N GLY A 46 20.66 -6.08 -4.05
CA GLY A 46 20.32 -5.20 -5.15
C GLY A 46 21.17 -3.92 -5.21
N LEU A 47 20.75 -2.97 -6.03
CA LEU A 47 21.44 -1.67 -6.15
C LEU A 47 21.12 -0.74 -4.98
N THR A 48 19.90 -0.75 -4.52
CA THR A 48 19.41 0.16 -3.48
C THR A 48 19.01 -0.57 -2.20
N SER A 49 18.72 -1.86 -2.28
CA SER A 49 18.26 -2.66 -1.15
C SER A 49 18.61 -4.14 -1.32
N SER A 50 18.66 -4.85 -0.19
CA SER A 50 18.68 -6.31 -0.18
C SER A 50 17.24 -6.87 -0.23
N VAL A 51 17.05 -7.94 -0.98
CA VAL A 51 15.75 -8.61 -1.16
C VAL A 51 15.87 -10.08 -0.76
N ALA A 52 14.87 -10.59 -0.04
CA ALA A 52 14.78 -12.02 0.24
C ALA A 52 13.33 -12.50 0.15
N VAL A 53 13.18 -13.82 -0.04
CA VAL A 53 11.88 -14.50 0.02
C VAL A 53 11.99 -15.67 0.98
N SER A 54 11.06 -15.73 1.91
CA SER A 54 10.95 -16.85 2.85
C SER A 54 9.55 -17.45 2.85
N ARG A 55 9.45 -18.65 3.42
CA ARG A 55 8.18 -19.32 3.65
C ARG A 55 8.08 -19.78 5.07
N THR A 56 6.96 -19.50 5.71
CA THR A 56 6.64 -20.04 7.04
C THR A 56 6.31 -21.52 6.96
N PRO A 57 6.38 -22.28 8.07
CA PRO A 57 5.87 -23.66 8.12
C PRO A 57 4.41 -23.81 7.69
N GLY A 58 3.59 -22.78 7.89
CA GLY A 58 2.20 -22.70 7.44
C GLY A 58 2.02 -22.40 5.94
N GLY A 59 3.11 -22.24 5.18
CA GLY A 59 3.06 -22.01 3.73
C GLY A 59 2.99 -20.54 3.31
N VAL A 60 2.91 -19.61 4.25
CA VAL A 60 2.88 -18.17 3.96
C VAL A 60 4.21 -17.73 3.34
N LEU A 61 4.12 -17.05 2.21
CA LEU A 61 5.26 -16.40 1.55
C LEU A 61 5.47 -15.01 2.13
N ASN A 62 6.72 -14.69 2.45
CA ASN A 62 7.12 -13.35 2.87
C ASN A 62 8.08 -12.75 1.84
N TYR A 63 7.78 -11.54 1.41
CA TYR A 63 8.68 -10.67 0.69
C TYR A 63 9.41 -9.78 1.68
N HIS A 64 10.75 -9.83 1.64
CA HIS A 64 11.61 -9.04 2.51
C HIS A 64 12.36 -8.00 1.70
N ASN A 65 12.43 -6.80 2.25
CA ASN A 65 13.24 -5.72 1.74
C ASN A 65 13.94 -5.02 2.91
N ALA A 66 15.23 -4.73 2.74
CA ALA A 66 16.06 -4.08 3.77
C ALA A 66 16.02 -4.77 5.15
N GLY A 67 15.93 -6.10 5.18
CA GLY A 67 15.99 -6.87 6.43
C GLY A 67 14.67 -6.92 7.23
N LYS A 68 13.53 -6.65 6.59
CA LYS A 68 12.20 -6.74 7.19
C LYS A 68 11.20 -7.35 6.20
N VAL A 69 10.18 -8.06 6.70
CA VAL A 69 8.99 -8.41 5.90
C VAL A 69 8.26 -7.13 5.54
N GLN A 70 8.08 -6.88 4.25
CA GLN A 70 7.38 -5.71 3.73
C GLN A 70 6.01 -6.07 3.14
N ALA A 71 5.83 -7.31 2.71
CA ALA A 71 4.56 -7.84 2.26
C ALA A 71 4.55 -9.35 2.44
N SER A 72 3.38 -9.94 2.61
CA SER A 72 3.23 -11.38 2.73
C SER A 72 1.96 -11.89 2.06
N SER A 73 1.87 -13.22 1.94
CA SER A 73 0.62 -13.89 1.55
C SER A 73 -0.29 -14.21 2.76
N GLU A 74 -0.03 -13.63 3.93
CA GLU A 74 -0.95 -13.68 5.07
C GLU A 74 -2.30 -13.08 4.68
N PRO A 75 -3.42 -13.67 5.13
CA PRO A 75 -4.75 -13.18 4.75
C PRO A 75 -4.96 -11.69 5.01
N GLN A 76 -4.40 -11.16 6.09
CA GLN A 76 -4.55 -9.76 6.46
C GLN A 76 -3.78 -8.82 5.54
N ASP A 77 -2.55 -9.17 5.18
CA ASP A 77 -1.73 -8.43 4.21
C ASP A 77 -2.33 -8.51 2.80
N MET A 78 -2.79 -9.70 2.39
CA MET A 78 -3.49 -9.88 1.12
C MET A 78 -4.76 -9.03 1.06
N ARG A 79 -5.50 -8.93 2.17
CA ARG A 79 -6.70 -8.10 2.26
C ARG A 79 -6.37 -6.63 2.03
N LEU A 80 -5.35 -6.09 2.70
CA LEU A 80 -4.91 -4.72 2.49
C LEU A 80 -4.50 -4.46 1.05
N GLN A 81 -3.52 -5.23 0.55
CA GLN A 81 -2.92 -5.00 -0.77
C GLN A 81 -3.96 -5.06 -1.89
N ARG A 82 -4.90 -6.03 -1.82
CA ARG A 82 -5.99 -6.15 -2.79
C ARG A 82 -7.02 -5.05 -2.62
N MET A 83 -7.40 -4.69 -1.38
CA MET A 83 -8.29 -3.57 -1.11
C MET A 83 -7.71 -2.25 -1.67
N LEU A 84 -6.43 -2.00 -1.43
CA LEU A 84 -5.72 -0.84 -1.95
C LEU A 84 -5.81 -0.78 -3.49
N GLY A 85 -5.43 -1.87 -4.18
CA GLY A 85 -5.49 -1.94 -5.64
C GLY A 85 -6.90 -1.81 -6.21
N HIS A 86 -7.91 -2.45 -5.59
CA HIS A 86 -9.30 -2.38 -6.07
C HIS A 86 -9.96 -1.03 -5.79
N LEU A 87 -9.70 -0.38 -4.67
CA LEU A 87 -10.16 1.00 -4.44
C LEU A 87 -9.56 1.95 -5.48
N THR A 88 -8.28 1.75 -5.84
CA THR A 88 -7.60 2.55 -6.87
C THR A 88 -8.34 2.54 -8.21
N THR A 89 -8.94 1.40 -8.61
CA THR A 89 -9.56 1.27 -9.93
C THR A 89 -11.08 1.34 -9.92
N LEU A 90 -11.74 1.03 -8.80
CA LEU A 90 -13.21 1.08 -8.71
C LEU A 90 -13.77 2.47 -8.38
N LEU A 91 -12.95 3.38 -7.84
CA LEU A 91 -13.39 4.73 -7.47
C LEU A 91 -13.40 5.72 -8.65
N PRO A 92 -12.40 5.76 -9.55
CA PRO A 92 -12.48 6.59 -10.75
C PRO A 92 -13.55 6.04 -11.70
N ALA A 93 -14.23 6.94 -12.41
CA ALA A 93 -15.23 6.53 -13.39
C ALA A 93 -14.63 5.70 -14.55
N ASN A 94 -13.39 5.98 -14.94
CA ASN A 94 -12.72 5.35 -16.07
C ASN A 94 -11.20 5.19 -15.81
N PRO A 95 -10.76 4.18 -15.06
CA PRO A 95 -9.37 3.98 -14.63
C PRO A 95 -8.51 3.36 -15.73
N ARG A 96 -8.29 4.05 -16.85
CA ARG A 96 -7.55 3.51 -18.00
C ARG A 96 -6.05 3.45 -17.78
N SER A 97 -5.49 4.49 -17.16
CA SER A 97 -4.05 4.63 -16.88
C SER A 97 -3.79 4.67 -15.39
N VAL A 98 -2.97 3.75 -14.90
CA VAL A 98 -2.65 3.60 -13.47
C VAL A 98 -1.14 3.69 -13.26
N LEU A 99 -0.73 4.54 -12.31
CA LEU A 99 0.64 4.55 -11.79
C LEU A 99 0.68 3.86 -10.43
N VAL A 100 1.59 2.91 -10.29
CA VAL A 100 1.91 2.24 -9.02
C VAL A 100 3.28 2.70 -8.56
N ILE A 101 3.36 3.21 -7.34
CA ILE A 101 4.59 3.67 -6.70
C ILE A 101 5.16 2.53 -5.87
N GLY A 102 6.28 1.98 -6.32
CA GLY A 102 6.86 0.76 -5.77
C GLY A 102 6.17 -0.51 -6.27
N CYS A 103 6.94 -1.58 -6.46
CA CYS A 103 6.41 -2.88 -6.85
C CYS A 103 6.00 -3.72 -5.62
N GLY A 104 6.81 -3.70 -4.57
CA GLY A 104 6.63 -4.57 -3.41
C GLY A 104 6.50 -6.04 -3.83
N ALA A 105 5.56 -6.78 -3.25
CA ALA A 105 5.22 -8.13 -3.70
C ALA A 105 4.40 -8.15 -5.01
N GLY A 106 4.03 -6.99 -5.54
CA GLY A 106 3.25 -6.83 -6.76
C GLY A 106 1.74 -7.05 -6.58
N VAL A 107 1.25 -7.33 -5.37
CA VAL A 107 -0.16 -7.69 -5.14
C VAL A 107 -1.09 -6.49 -5.36
N THR A 108 -0.72 -5.31 -4.88
CA THR A 108 -1.47 -4.05 -5.12
C THR A 108 -1.56 -3.74 -6.62
N ALA A 109 -0.43 -3.80 -7.32
CA ALA A 109 -0.38 -3.61 -8.76
C ALA A 109 -1.19 -4.68 -9.51
N GLY A 110 -1.08 -5.94 -9.06
CA GLY A 110 -1.84 -7.08 -9.59
C GLY A 110 -3.34 -6.88 -9.46
N ALA A 111 -3.81 -6.46 -8.27
CA ALA A 111 -5.21 -6.17 -8.03
C ALA A 111 -5.73 -5.02 -8.92
N ALA A 112 -4.92 -3.99 -9.17
CA ALA A 112 -5.26 -2.95 -10.14
C ALA A 112 -5.28 -3.48 -11.59
N SER A 113 -4.35 -4.37 -11.96
CA SER A 113 -4.21 -4.88 -13.33
C SER A 113 -5.37 -5.75 -13.79
N VAL A 114 -6.09 -6.41 -12.86
CA VAL A 114 -7.24 -7.28 -13.21
C VAL A 114 -8.52 -6.52 -13.47
N ASP A 115 -8.57 -5.22 -13.25
CA ASP A 115 -9.69 -4.39 -13.72
C ASP A 115 -9.64 -4.32 -15.25
N PRO A 116 -10.71 -4.74 -15.96
CA PRO A 116 -10.75 -4.73 -17.41
C PRO A 116 -10.73 -3.32 -18.01
N ALA A 117 -11.12 -2.29 -17.25
CA ALA A 117 -11.05 -0.90 -17.68
C ALA A 117 -9.61 -0.37 -17.74
N VAL A 118 -8.69 -0.95 -16.95
CA VAL A 118 -7.28 -0.58 -16.98
C VAL A 118 -6.62 -1.09 -18.27
N THR A 119 -6.11 -0.17 -19.06
CA THR A 119 -5.44 -0.46 -20.34
C THR A 119 -3.93 -0.27 -20.29
N ALA A 120 -3.46 0.54 -19.36
CA ALA A 120 -2.04 0.79 -19.12
C ALA A 120 -1.76 0.89 -17.61
N LEU A 121 -0.80 0.12 -17.14
CA LEU A 121 -0.33 0.13 -15.76
C LEU A 121 1.18 0.36 -15.77
N LYS A 122 1.63 1.38 -15.09
CA LYS A 122 3.06 1.70 -14.95
C LYS A 122 3.46 1.50 -13.50
N ILE A 123 4.53 0.75 -13.26
CA ILE A 123 5.14 0.58 -11.93
C ILE A 123 6.46 1.34 -11.92
N ALA A 124 6.56 2.37 -11.09
CA ALA A 124 7.83 3.04 -10.81
C ALA A 124 8.51 2.33 -9.64
N GLU A 125 9.63 1.63 -9.93
CA GLU A 125 10.35 0.81 -8.96
C GLU A 125 11.84 1.18 -8.96
N ILE A 126 12.38 1.45 -7.79
CA ILE A 126 13.77 1.90 -7.64
C ILE A 126 14.77 0.75 -7.63
N GLU A 127 14.35 -0.45 -7.21
CA GLU A 127 15.21 -1.63 -7.10
C GLU A 127 14.93 -2.64 -8.21
N PRO A 128 15.81 -2.76 -9.21
CA PRO A 128 15.59 -3.66 -10.35
C PRO A 128 15.39 -5.13 -9.98
N LEU A 129 15.94 -5.56 -8.83
CA LEU A 129 15.82 -6.92 -8.35
C LEU A 129 14.39 -7.27 -7.92
N VAL A 130 13.61 -6.30 -7.48
CA VAL A 130 12.25 -6.51 -6.96
C VAL A 130 11.31 -7.10 -8.01
N PRO A 131 11.11 -6.50 -9.20
CA PRO A 131 10.23 -7.09 -10.21
C PRO A 131 10.65 -8.49 -10.64
N GLU A 132 11.95 -8.76 -10.75
CA GLU A 132 12.46 -10.09 -11.10
C GLU A 132 12.05 -11.13 -10.05
N VAL A 133 12.30 -10.83 -8.78
CA VAL A 133 12.04 -11.74 -7.66
C VAL A 133 10.54 -12.00 -7.51
N VAL A 134 9.71 -10.97 -7.55
CA VAL A 134 8.27 -11.14 -7.31
C VAL A 134 7.54 -11.75 -8.50
N SER A 135 8.04 -11.59 -9.72
CA SER A 135 7.53 -12.32 -10.88
C SER A 135 7.75 -13.84 -10.75
N ARG A 136 8.84 -14.24 -10.10
CA ARG A 136 9.20 -15.64 -9.90
C ARG A 136 8.45 -16.29 -8.74
N PHE A 137 8.28 -15.58 -7.62
CA PHE A 137 7.82 -16.20 -6.37
C PHE A 137 6.39 -15.78 -5.95
N PHE A 138 5.87 -14.65 -6.44
CA PHE A 138 4.56 -14.12 -6.07
C PHE A 138 3.55 -14.08 -7.23
N SER A 139 3.87 -14.67 -8.38
CA SER A 139 3.02 -14.60 -9.59
C SER A 139 1.59 -15.08 -9.35
N GLU A 140 1.37 -16.10 -8.52
CA GLU A 140 0.04 -16.58 -8.14
C GLU A 140 -0.75 -15.56 -7.30
N HIS A 141 -0.07 -14.79 -6.47
CA HIS A 141 -0.69 -13.80 -5.57
C HIS A 141 -0.90 -12.44 -6.23
N ASN A 142 -0.03 -12.08 -7.18
CA ASN A 142 0.01 -10.77 -7.84
C ASN A 142 -0.54 -10.80 -9.28
N PHE A 143 -1.27 -11.84 -9.68
CA PHE A 143 -1.86 -12.01 -11.02
C PHE A 143 -0.84 -11.86 -12.15
N SER A 144 0.40 -12.29 -11.92
CA SER A 144 1.52 -12.19 -12.87
C SER A 144 1.71 -10.78 -13.43
N VAL A 145 1.49 -9.75 -12.59
CA VAL A 145 1.44 -8.34 -13.00
C VAL A 145 2.70 -7.89 -13.73
N VAL A 146 3.89 -8.37 -13.32
CA VAL A 146 5.17 -7.98 -13.93
C VAL A 146 5.25 -8.38 -15.42
N THR A 147 4.64 -9.50 -15.78
CA THR A 147 4.61 -10.03 -17.16
C THR A 147 3.30 -9.72 -17.90
N ASN A 148 2.40 -8.99 -17.26
CA ASN A 148 1.13 -8.60 -17.88
C ASN A 148 1.38 -7.61 -19.04
N PRO A 149 0.81 -7.81 -20.24
CA PRO A 149 1.04 -6.93 -21.39
C PRO A 149 0.58 -5.48 -21.18
N LYS A 150 -0.29 -5.21 -20.21
CA LYS A 150 -0.68 -3.84 -19.81
C LYS A 150 0.39 -3.14 -18.97
N THR A 151 1.34 -3.90 -18.42
CA THR A 151 2.29 -3.40 -17.40
C THR A 151 3.60 -2.95 -18.04
N THR A 152 4.07 -1.81 -17.62
CA THR A 152 5.42 -1.30 -17.91
C THR A 152 6.14 -1.03 -16.60
N ILE A 153 7.31 -1.66 -16.42
CA ILE A 153 8.18 -1.36 -15.28
C ILE A 153 9.09 -0.18 -15.66
N HIS A 154 9.03 0.88 -14.88
CA HIS A 154 9.92 2.04 -15.00
C HIS A 154 10.90 2.01 -13.83
N LEU A 155 12.18 1.71 -14.13
CA LEU A 155 13.21 1.63 -13.10
C LEU A 155 13.73 3.02 -12.77
N ASP A 156 13.14 3.62 -11.73
CA ASP A 156 13.48 4.97 -11.26
C ASP A 156 12.95 5.17 -9.83
N ASP A 157 13.48 6.19 -9.14
CA ASP A 157 12.83 6.74 -7.95
C ASP A 157 11.45 7.30 -8.32
N ALA A 158 10.40 6.80 -7.68
CA ALA A 158 9.04 7.18 -8.01
C ALA A 158 8.77 8.69 -7.84
N ARG A 159 9.44 9.34 -6.89
CA ARG A 159 9.36 10.79 -6.72
C ARG A 159 10.02 11.53 -7.88
N HIS A 160 11.20 11.08 -8.31
CA HIS A 160 11.87 11.61 -9.49
C HIS A 160 10.99 11.44 -10.73
N PHE A 161 10.42 10.26 -10.93
CA PHE A 161 9.49 9.98 -12.03
C PHE A 161 8.30 10.96 -12.04
N ILE A 162 7.59 11.13 -10.90
CA ILE A 162 6.44 12.03 -10.79
C ILE A 162 6.82 13.49 -11.10
N LEU A 163 8.02 13.92 -10.70
CA LEU A 163 8.49 15.28 -10.94
C LEU A 163 8.86 15.54 -12.39
N THR A 164 9.35 14.54 -13.10
CA THR A 164 9.95 14.67 -14.44
C THR A 164 9.07 14.17 -15.58
N THR A 165 8.09 13.30 -15.31
CA THR A 165 7.18 12.79 -16.35
C THR A 165 6.21 13.87 -16.83
N ASP A 166 5.86 13.84 -18.12
CA ASP A 166 4.74 14.62 -18.68
C ASP A 166 3.43 13.81 -18.70
N GLU A 167 3.45 12.55 -18.28
CA GLU A 167 2.28 11.70 -18.24
C GLU A 167 1.34 12.09 -17.10
N SER A 168 0.04 11.84 -17.31
CA SER A 168 -1.00 11.94 -16.30
C SER A 168 -1.78 10.64 -16.20
N PHE A 169 -2.34 10.38 -15.04
CA PHE A 169 -2.93 9.09 -14.68
C PHE A 169 -4.36 9.26 -14.17
N ASP A 170 -5.21 8.28 -14.46
CA ASP A 170 -6.57 8.23 -13.92
C ASP A 170 -6.56 7.74 -12.46
N ALA A 171 -5.51 7.00 -12.10
CA ALA A 171 -5.29 6.59 -10.72
C ALA A 171 -3.79 6.47 -10.41
N ILE A 172 -3.43 6.83 -9.18
CA ILE A 172 -2.09 6.63 -8.62
C ILE A 172 -2.27 5.81 -7.34
N THR A 173 -1.47 4.78 -7.13
CA THR A 173 -1.48 4.01 -5.88
C THR A 173 -0.07 3.89 -5.31
N SER A 174 0.03 3.96 -4.00
CA SER A 174 1.29 3.89 -3.28
C SER A 174 1.16 2.98 -2.06
N ASP A 175 2.02 1.97 -2.03
CA ASP A 175 2.20 1.04 -0.90
C ASP A 175 3.69 1.09 -0.51
N PRO A 176 4.14 2.25 0.02
CA PRO A 176 5.55 2.49 0.23
C PRO A 176 6.07 1.80 1.49
N LEU A 177 7.40 1.73 1.60
CA LEU A 177 8.06 1.26 2.81
C LEU A 177 7.66 2.12 4.03
N ASP A 178 7.79 1.51 5.20
CA ASP A 178 7.57 2.19 6.48
C ASP A 178 8.25 3.58 6.53
N PRO A 179 7.59 4.63 6.99
CA PRO A 179 8.13 6.00 6.96
C PRO A 179 9.44 6.21 7.73
N TRP A 180 9.75 5.33 8.69
CA TRP A 180 11.01 5.38 9.43
C TRP A 180 12.21 4.83 8.64
N VAL A 181 11.96 4.11 7.53
CA VAL A 181 13.03 3.66 6.64
C VAL A 181 13.63 4.89 5.94
N LYS A 182 14.96 4.94 5.89
CA LYS A 182 15.67 6.07 5.27
C LYS A 182 15.19 6.29 3.83
N GLY A 183 14.70 7.48 3.55
CA GLY A 183 14.20 7.88 2.23
C GLY A 183 12.70 7.67 2.04
N ALA A 184 12.05 6.74 2.75
CA ALA A 184 10.63 6.46 2.57
C ALA A 184 9.73 7.66 2.93
N ALA A 185 10.06 8.40 4.00
CA ALA A 185 9.28 9.58 4.41
C ALA A 185 9.16 10.67 3.35
N ASN A 186 10.02 10.67 2.32
CA ASN A 186 9.92 11.58 1.17
C ASN A 186 8.68 11.32 0.30
N LEU A 187 8.11 10.11 0.35
CA LEU A 187 6.89 9.72 -0.37
C LEU A 187 5.61 10.07 0.42
N TYR A 188 5.76 10.69 1.58
CA TYR A 188 4.67 11.12 2.46
C TYR A 188 4.69 12.63 2.74
N THR A 189 5.46 13.42 1.96
CA THR A 189 5.54 14.87 2.17
C THR A 189 4.42 15.61 1.45
N GLU A 190 4.05 16.78 1.99
CA GLU A 190 3.10 17.70 1.36
C GLU A 190 3.51 17.98 -0.09
N GLU A 191 4.79 18.22 -0.34
CA GLU A 191 5.35 18.53 -1.66
C GLU A 191 5.25 17.35 -2.63
N PHE A 192 5.42 16.12 -2.13
CA PHE A 192 5.25 14.91 -2.94
C PHE A 192 3.77 14.71 -3.32
N PHE A 193 2.85 14.85 -2.37
CA PHE A 193 1.43 14.72 -2.66
C PHE A 193 0.92 15.81 -3.61
N GLU A 194 1.43 17.05 -3.52
CA GLU A 194 1.12 18.11 -4.48
C GLU A 194 1.67 17.78 -5.87
N ALA A 195 2.85 17.16 -5.97
CA ALA A 195 3.39 16.70 -7.24
C ALA A 195 2.53 15.57 -7.84
N ALA A 196 2.15 14.58 -7.03
CA ALA A 196 1.28 13.49 -7.46
C ALA A 196 -0.11 13.99 -7.89
N LYS A 197 -0.69 14.94 -7.14
CA LYS A 197 -1.97 15.58 -7.48
C LYS A 197 -1.96 16.23 -8.87
N ARG A 198 -0.86 16.87 -9.25
CA ARG A 198 -0.71 17.47 -10.60
C ARG A 198 -0.64 16.45 -11.72
N ARG A 199 -0.38 15.17 -11.42
CA ARG A 199 -0.34 14.07 -12.39
C ARG A 199 -1.65 13.28 -12.44
N LEU A 200 -2.68 13.69 -11.70
CA LEU A 200 -4.01 13.11 -11.81
C LEU A 200 -4.78 13.76 -12.98
N ASN A 201 -5.39 12.93 -13.79
CA ASN A 201 -6.41 13.35 -14.75
C ASN A 201 -7.66 13.88 -14.02
N PRO A 202 -8.52 14.67 -14.65
CA PRO A 202 -9.81 15.05 -14.08
C PRO A 202 -10.62 13.82 -13.66
N GLY A 203 -11.15 13.82 -12.43
CA GLY A 203 -11.84 12.67 -11.82
C GLY A 203 -10.91 11.54 -11.35
N GLY A 204 -9.59 11.75 -11.43
CA GLY A 204 -8.61 10.76 -10.98
C GLY A 204 -8.47 10.72 -9.46
N VAL A 205 -7.94 9.60 -8.97
CA VAL A 205 -7.72 9.36 -7.53
C VAL A 205 -6.29 8.95 -7.22
N ILE A 206 -5.86 9.22 -5.99
CA ILE A 206 -4.65 8.64 -5.42
C ILE A 206 -5.03 7.83 -4.20
N THR A 207 -4.43 6.64 -4.06
CA THR A 207 -4.57 5.81 -2.87
C THR A 207 -3.21 5.61 -2.20
N LEU A 208 -3.22 5.57 -0.87
CA LEU A 208 -2.00 5.44 -0.06
C LEU A 208 -2.24 4.49 1.10
N PHE A 209 -1.33 3.56 1.31
CA PHE A 209 -1.27 2.73 2.51
C PHE A 209 -0.79 3.53 3.72
N VAL A 210 -1.41 3.30 4.87
CA VAL A 210 -0.98 3.81 6.18
C VAL A 210 -1.03 2.68 7.20
N GLN A 211 0.13 2.35 7.75
CA GLN A 211 0.21 1.34 8.79
C GLN A 211 -0.23 1.88 10.16
N LEU A 212 -0.98 1.08 10.91
CA LEU A 212 -1.28 1.35 12.32
C LEU A 212 -0.43 0.50 13.27
N TYR A 213 -0.06 -0.71 12.84
CA TYR A 213 0.88 -1.55 13.57
C TYR A 213 2.30 -0.93 13.54
N GLU A 214 3.10 -1.18 14.54
CA GLU A 214 4.44 -0.56 14.68
C GLU A 214 4.45 0.96 14.44
N SER A 215 3.38 1.64 14.87
CA SER A 215 3.22 3.09 14.73
C SER A 215 2.75 3.71 16.04
N ASN A 216 2.61 5.02 16.07
CA ASN A 216 2.05 5.77 17.18
C ASN A 216 1.08 6.84 16.67
N LEU A 217 0.29 7.39 17.61
CA LEU A 217 -0.76 8.36 17.28
C LEU A 217 -0.24 9.58 16.51
N ASP A 218 0.93 10.13 16.91
CA ASP A 218 1.49 11.32 16.28
C ASP A 218 1.97 11.05 14.85
N ALA A 219 2.54 9.87 14.60
CA ALA A 219 2.95 9.44 13.26
C ALA A 219 1.73 9.30 12.34
N VAL A 220 0.71 8.57 12.78
CA VAL A 220 -0.52 8.37 12.00
C VAL A 220 -1.23 9.69 11.73
N LYS A 221 -1.35 10.58 12.74
CA LYS A 221 -1.88 11.93 12.53
C LYS A 221 -1.06 12.74 11.53
N SER A 222 0.27 12.61 11.56
CA SER A 222 1.15 13.28 10.61
C SER A 222 0.93 12.81 9.18
N GLU A 223 0.80 11.50 8.95
CA GLU A 223 0.52 10.93 7.63
C GLU A 223 -0.84 11.36 7.12
N VAL A 224 -1.89 11.07 7.87
CA VAL A 224 -3.27 11.39 7.50
C VAL A 224 -3.46 12.89 7.33
N GLY A 225 -2.93 13.69 8.27
CA GLY A 225 -3.04 15.15 8.24
C GLY A 225 -2.31 15.77 7.05
N THR A 226 -1.12 15.26 6.71
CA THR A 226 -0.36 15.73 5.54
C THR A 226 -1.11 15.40 4.24
N PHE A 227 -1.62 14.17 4.12
CA PHE A 227 -2.37 13.74 2.95
C PHE A 227 -3.67 14.52 2.77
N LEU A 228 -4.52 14.60 3.82
CA LEU A 228 -5.81 15.27 3.75
C LEU A 228 -5.69 16.79 3.60
N LYS A 229 -4.57 17.40 4.00
CA LYS A 229 -4.27 18.79 3.71
C LYS A 229 -4.16 19.06 2.21
N VAL A 230 -3.54 18.14 1.45
CA VAL A 230 -3.40 18.25 -0.01
C VAL A 230 -4.69 17.82 -0.71
N PHE A 231 -5.39 16.81 -0.16
CA PHE A 231 -6.64 16.27 -0.68
C PHE A 231 -7.81 16.52 0.27
N PRO A 232 -8.38 17.75 0.29
CA PRO A 232 -9.47 18.10 1.21
C PRO A 232 -10.78 17.34 0.97
N ASN A 233 -10.92 16.70 -0.21
CA ASN A 233 -12.02 15.78 -0.53
C ASN A 233 -11.68 14.32 -0.17
N GLY A 234 -10.53 14.09 0.49
CA GLY A 234 -10.03 12.75 0.79
C GLY A 234 -10.81 12.02 1.88
N SER A 235 -10.66 10.71 1.86
CA SER A 235 -11.31 9.78 2.79
C SER A 235 -10.34 8.70 3.27
N VAL A 236 -10.69 8.07 4.38
CA VAL A 236 -9.95 6.99 5.04
C VAL A 236 -10.79 5.72 5.01
N TRP A 237 -10.15 4.60 4.69
CA TRP A 237 -10.75 3.27 4.59
C TRP A 237 -9.93 2.29 5.42
N ALA A 238 -10.56 1.58 6.33
CA ALA A 238 -9.86 0.76 7.31
C ALA A 238 -9.83 -0.72 6.93
N ASN A 239 -8.67 -1.33 7.06
CA ASN A 239 -8.52 -2.76 7.10
C ASN A 239 -8.54 -3.19 8.58
N THR A 240 -9.60 -3.87 8.99
CA THR A 240 -9.82 -4.26 10.38
C THR A 240 -9.85 -5.77 10.54
N ILE A 241 -9.45 -6.25 11.71
CA ILE A 241 -9.60 -7.64 12.15
C ILE A 241 -10.62 -7.64 13.29
N ASP A 242 -11.79 -8.25 13.07
CA ASP A 242 -12.89 -8.29 14.07
C ASP A 242 -13.23 -6.91 14.64
N GLY A 243 -13.26 -5.88 13.78
CA GLY A 243 -13.53 -4.49 14.17
C GLY A 243 -12.36 -3.76 14.82
N ARG A 244 -11.21 -4.41 14.98
CA ARG A 244 -9.97 -3.79 15.50
C ARG A 244 -9.12 -3.25 14.35
N GLY A 245 -8.58 -2.05 14.52
CA GLY A 245 -7.73 -1.44 13.52
C GLY A 245 -6.41 -2.20 13.32
N TYR A 246 -6.03 -2.41 12.06
CA TYR A 246 -4.75 -3.01 11.69
C TYR A 246 -3.94 -2.08 10.81
N ASP A 247 -4.53 -1.59 9.72
CA ASP A 247 -3.97 -0.59 8.81
C ASP A 247 -5.10 0.15 8.06
N MET A 248 -4.73 1.10 7.22
CA MET A 248 -5.70 1.94 6.51
C MET A 248 -5.25 2.23 5.09
N VAL A 249 -6.23 2.58 4.25
CA VAL A 249 -6.04 3.17 2.93
C VAL A 249 -6.57 4.60 2.94
N LEU A 250 -5.74 5.56 2.56
CA LEU A 250 -6.19 6.91 2.26
C LEU A 250 -6.56 6.98 0.79
N VAL A 251 -7.66 7.67 0.51
CA VAL A 251 -8.10 7.97 -0.86
C VAL A 251 -8.18 9.47 -1.02
N GLY A 252 -7.42 10.03 -1.97
CA GLY A 252 -7.43 11.43 -2.33
C GLY A 252 -8.01 11.63 -3.73
N SER A 253 -8.76 12.71 -3.92
CA SER A 253 -9.28 13.13 -5.21
C SER A 253 -9.21 14.64 -5.34
N VAL A 254 -9.11 15.13 -6.57
CA VAL A 254 -9.14 16.58 -6.84
C VAL A 254 -10.55 17.08 -6.67
N GLU A 255 -11.52 16.43 -7.33
CA GLU A 255 -12.93 16.72 -7.22
C GLU A 255 -13.59 15.84 -6.13
N PRO A 256 -14.73 16.28 -5.56
CA PRO A 256 -15.49 15.44 -4.65
C PRO A 256 -15.91 14.13 -5.29
N LEU A 257 -15.63 13.00 -4.64
CA LEU A 257 -16.06 11.68 -5.09
C LEU A 257 -17.55 11.48 -4.79
N ARG A 258 -18.22 10.79 -5.73
CA ARG A 258 -19.56 10.25 -5.53
C ARG A 258 -19.60 8.81 -6.05
N ILE A 259 -19.77 7.86 -5.15
CA ILE A 259 -19.68 6.42 -5.42
C ILE A 259 -21.09 5.86 -5.58
N ASP A 260 -21.46 5.45 -6.79
CA ASP A 260 -22.72 4.69 -7.04
C ASP A 260 -22.46 3.23 -6.69
N VAL A 261 -22.91 2.82 -5.50
CA VAL A 261 -22.70 1.47 -4.94
C VAL A 261 -23.40 0.42 -5.81
N ASP A 262 -24.60 0.73 -6.32
CA ASP A 262 -25.34 -0.19 -7.20
C ASP A 262 -24.63 -0.34 -8.55
N ALA A 263 -24.02 0.72 -9.07
CA ALA A 263 -23.25 0.65 -10.32
C ALA A 263 -22.00 -0.20 -10.15
N VAL A 264 -21.27 -0.06 -9.02
CA VAL A 264 -20.12 -0.92 -8.72
C VAL A 264 -20.58 -2.37 -8.53
N GLN A 265 -21.68 -2.61 -7.83
CA GLN A 265 -22.23 -3.97 -7.67
C GLN A 265 -22.57 -4.60 -9.03
N ARG A 266 -23.18 -3.85 -9.95
CA ARG A 266 -23.43 -4.33 -11.31
C ARG A 266 -22.16 -4.63 -12.09
N LYS A 267 -21.11 -3.79 -11.96
CA LYS A 267 -19.78 -4.09 -12.55
C LYS A 267 -19.25 -5.44 -12.05
N LEU A 268 -19.25 -5.67 -10.75
CA LEU A 268 -18.74 -6.91 -10.14
C LEU A 268 -19.50 -8.17 -10.58
N GLN A 269 -20.70 -8.03 -11.14
CA GLN A 269 -21.52 -9.13 -11.67
C GLN A 269 -21.28 -9.40 -13.15
N GLN A 270 -20.56 -8.52 -13.87
CA GLN A 270 -20.25 -8.69 -15.28
C GLN A 270 -19.17 -9.74 -15.51
N PRO A 271 -19.26 -10.59 -16.53
CA PRO A 271 -18.27 -11.64 -16.79
C PRO A 271 -16.84 -11.14 -16.93
N GLU A 272 -16.63 -9.96 -17.52
CA GLU A 272 -15.32 -9.34 -17.71
C GLU A 272 -14.67 -8.93 -16.37
N TYR A 273 -15.46 -8.68 -15.32
CA TYR A 273 -15.00 -8.36 -13.97
C TYR A 273 -14.86 -9.61 -13.08
N ALA A 274 -15.04 -10.82 -13.61
CA ALA A 274 -15.06 -12.04 -12.80
C ALA A 274 -13.77 -12.25 -11.97
N VAL A 275 -12.60 -11.92 -12.54
CA VAL A 275 -11.30 -12.04 -11.86
C VAL A 275 -11.19 -11.04 -10.71
N LEU A 276 -11.58 -9.78 -10.94
CA LEU A 276 -11.61 -8.75 -9.91
C LEU A 276 -12.58 -9.12 -8.77
N ALA A 277 -13.79 -9.55 -9.14
CA ALA A 277 -14.79 -9.98 -8.15
C ALA A 277 -14.32 -11.21 -7.35
N GLN A 278 -13.60 -12.16 -7.97
CA GLN A 278 -12.99 -13.28 -7.29
C GLN A 278 -11.89 -12.81 -6.33
N SER A 279 -11.04 -11.88 -6.76
CA SER A 279 -10.00 -11.27 -5.92
C SER A 279 -10.57 -10.63 -4.65
N LEU A 280 -11.70 -9.92 -4.76
CA LEU A 280 -12.41 -9.37 -3.60
C LEU A 280 -12.98 -10.46 -2.70
N ARG A 281 -13.61 -11.51 -3.27
CA ARG A 281 -14.16 -12.64 -2.47
C ARG A 281 -13.09 -13.36 -1.66
N GLU A 282 -11.90 -13.54 -2.22
CA GLU A 282 -10.77 -14.20 -1.54
C GLU A 282 -10.28 -13.44 -0.31
N ILE A 283 -10.57 -12.15 -0.23
CA ILE A 283 -10.26 -11.30 0.93
C ILE A 283 -11.51 -11.01 1.80
N GLY A 284 -12.59 -11.78 1.61
CA GLY A 284 -13.80 -11.67 2.41
C GLY A 284 -14.72 -10.51 2.04
N MET A 285 -14.60 -9.95 0.83
CA MET A 285 -15.47 -8.89 0.31
C MET A 285 -16.34 -9.46 -0.81
N PHE A 286 -17.58 -9.81 -0.51
CA PHE A 286 -18.48 -10.52 -1.42
C PHE A 286 -19.35 -9.59 -2.25
N SER A 287 -19.39 -8.30 -1.89
CA SER A 287 -20.21 -7.28 -2.53
C SER A 287 -19.55 -5.90 -2.52
N ALA A 288 -20.10 -4.97 -3.30
CA ALA A 288 -19.70 -3.56 -3.24
C ALA A 288 -19.98 -2.97 -1.83
N VAL A 289 -21.03 -3.44 -1.15
CA VAL A 289 -21.34 -3.02 0.23
C VAL A 289 -20.20 -3.43 1.17
N ASP A 290 -19.64 -4.65 1.06
CA ASP A 290 -18.54 -5.09 1.93
C ASP A 290 -17.28 -4.26 1.73
N LEU A 291 -16.95 -3.94 0.46
CA LEU A 291 -15.81 -3.09 0.16
C LEU A 291 -16.01 -1.68 0.74
N PHE A 292 -17.16 -1.05 0.51
CA PHE A 292 -17.39 0.33 0.93
C PHE A 292 -17.76 0.44 2.42
N ALA A 293 -18.09 -0.66 3.09
CA ALA A 293 -18.25 -0.71 4.55
C ALA A 293 -16.94 -0.47 5.31
N THR A 294 -15.80 -0.57 4.64
CA THR A 294 -14.48 -0.23 5.20
C THR A 294 -14.25 1.28 5.42
N TYR A 295 -15.18 2.14 5.00
CA TYR A 295 -15.11 3.58 5.21
C TYR A 295 -14.92 3.94 6.69
N ALA A 296 -13.90 4.77 6.99
CA ALA A 296 -13.48 5.11 8.35
C ALA A 296 -13.44 6.62 8.65
N GLY A 297 -13.72 7.49 7.67
CA GLY A 297 -13.79 8.92 7.86
C GLY A 297 -13.39 9.72 6.63
N ASN A 298 -13.59 11.03 6.65
CA ASN A 298 -13.14 11.96 5.62
C ASN A 298 -12.45 13.19 6.24
N ALA A 299 -11.86 14.02 5.39
CA ALA A 299 -11.11 15.20 5.83
C ALA A 299 -11.91 16.14 6.74
N THR A 300 -13.20 16.36 6.46
CA THR A 300 -14.06 17.23 7.26
C THR A 300 -14.35 16.64 8.63
N GLU A 301 -14.71 15.36 8.67
CA GLU A 301 -15.03 14.65 9.91
C GLU A 301 -13.80 14.53 10.82
N LEU A 302 -12.63 14.27 10.24
CA LEU A 302 -11.40 14.07 10.98
C LEU A 302 -10.64 15.36 11.31
N ALA A 303 -11.09 16.53 10.82
CA ALA A 303 -10.44 17.80 11.10
C ALA A 303 -10.20 18.07 12.60
N PRO A 304 -11.15 17.79 13.53
CA PRO A 304 -10.89 17.96 14.96
C PRO A 304 -9.83 17.02 15.51
N TRP A 305 -9.76 15.77 14.99
CA TRP A 305 -8.76 14.79 15.40
C TRP A 305 -7.36 15.16 14.91
N LEU A 306 -7.26 15.87 13.79
CA LEU A 306 -6.02 16.25 13.12
C LEU A 306 -5.51 17.64 13.52
N GLN A 307 -6.13 18.33 14.49
CA GLN A 307 -5.77 19.72 14.86
C GLN A 307 -4.30 19.88 15.27
N ASP A 308 -3.73 18.86 15.91
CA ASP A 308 -2.33 18.81 16.38
C ASP A 308 -1.41 18.04 15.43
N ALA A 309 -1.88 17.65 14.26
CA ALA A 309 -1.10 16.89 13.29
C ALA A 309 0.13 17.67 12.80
N GLN A 310 1.29 17.06 12.92
CA GLN A 310 2.55 17.64 12.48
C GLN A 310 2.76 17.34 10.99
N ILE A 311 2.62 18.34 10.14
CA ILE A 311 2.71 18.15 8.68
C ILE A 311 4.13 17.75 8.28
N ASN A 312 4.23 16.63 7.53
CA ASN A 312 5.46 16.13 6.96
C ASN A 312 5.82 16.91 5.69
N ARG A 313 6.98 17.54 5.67
CA ARG A 313 7.47 18.36 4.57
C ARG A 313 8.89 17.97 4.20
N ASP A 314 9.32 18.24 2.98
CA ASP A 314 10.68 17.99 2.51
C ASP A 314 11.74 18.61 3.43
N ARG A 315 11.47 19.79 3.94
CA ARG A 315 12.40 20.53 4.80
C ARG A 315 12.57 19.97 6.23
N ASN A 316 11.59 19.18 6.71
CA ASN A 316 11.62 18.72 8.09
C ASN A 316 11.56 17.20 8.25
N LEU A 317 11.02 16.46 7.25
CA LEU A 317 10.81 15.01 7.27
C LEU A 317 10.30 14.51 8.63
N ARG A 318 9.33 15.27 9.19
CA ARG A 318 8.86 15.09 10.56
C ARG A 318 8.37 13.67 10.82
N LEU A 319 7.70 13.10 9.83
CA LEU A 319 7.14 11.75 9.91
C LEU A 319 8.22 10.68 10.14
N GLN A 320 9.41 10.82 9.54
CA GLN A 320 10.49 9.85 9.73
C GLN A 320 10.87 9.68 11.20
N TYR A 321 10.89 10.79 11.94
CA TYR A 321 11.21 10.78 13.36
C TYR A 321 10.05 10.28 14.22
N LEU A 322 8.83 10.70 13.91
CA LEU A 322 7.63 10.27 14.64
C LEU A 322 7.42 8.75 14.47
N ALA A 323 7.51 8.23 13.26
CA ALA A 323 7.34 6.81 12.96
C ALA A 323 8.41 5.95 13.66
N GLY A 324 9.67 6.43 13.68
CA GLY A 324 10.76 5.74 14.39
C GLY A 324 10.50 5.53 15.88
N MET A 325 9.72 6.40 16.52
CA MET A 325 9.32 6.26 17.92
C MET A 325 8.19 5.23 18.14
N GLY A 326 7.49 4.85 17.08
CA GLY A 326 6.37 3.89 17.11
C GLY A 326 6.80 2.42 17.08
N LEU A 327 8.06 2.14 16.80
CA LEU A 327 8.58 0.78 16.72
C LEU A 327 8.35 0.00 18.02
N ASN A 328 7.79 -1.22 17.88
CA ASN A 328 7.40 -2.10 18.99
C ASN A 328 6.25 -1.57 19.88
N LEU A 329 5.52 -0.56 19.43
CA LEU A 329 4.27 -0.14 20.06
C LEU A 329 3.11 -0.82 19.33
N TYR A 330 2.32 -1.60 20.05
CA TYR A 330 1.17 -2.33 19.49
C TYR A 330 -0.12 -1.53 19.76
N GLN A 331 -0.24 -0.33 19.14
CA GLN A 331 -1.31 0.63 19.41
C GLN A 331 -2.35 0.72 18.28
N SER A 332 -2.30 -0.15 17.28
CA SER A 332 -3.12 -0.06 16.07
C SER A 332 -4.60 0.10 16.38
N ASP A 333 -5.16 -0.73 17.26
CA ASP A 333 -6.57 -0.64 17.63
C ASP A 333 -6.89 0.65 18.39
N ALA A 334 -6.04 1.05 19.33
CA ALA A 334 -6.25 2.29 20.10
C ALA A 334 -6.26 3.53 19.19
N ILE A 335 -5.34 3.60 18.23
CA ILE A 335 -5.26 4.69 17.24
C ILE A 335 -6.51 4.70 16.35
N TYR A 336 -6.91 3.52 15.86
CA TYR A 336 -8.10 3.37 15.04
C TYR A 336 -9.38 3.79 15.78
N GLN A 337 -9.58 3.28 17.01
CA GLN A 337 -10.76 3.60 17.83
C GLN A 337 -10.80 5.09 18.19
N ASP A 338 -9.65 5.72 18.44
CA ASP A 338 -9.57 7.16 18.70
C ASP A 338 -9.98 7.97 17.47
N MET A 339 -9.53 7.59 16.28
CA MET A 339 -9.87 8.24 15.02
C MET A 339 -11.36 8.10 14.67
N VAL A 340 -11.90 6.88 14.70
CA VAL A 340 -13.28 6.64 14.22
C VAL A 340 -14.36 7.23 15.12
N ARG A 341 -14.03 7.74 16.33
CA ARG A 341 -14.96 8.49 17.16
C ARG A 341 -15.46 9.76 16.48
N TYR A 342 -14.66 10.32 15.60
CA TYR A 342 -14.99 11.54 14.84
C TYR A 342 -15.72 11.25 13.53
N ALA A 343 -15.67 9.99 13.05
CA ALA A 343 -16.23 9.62 11.76
C ALA A 343 -17.74 9.35 11.83
N GLY A 344 -18.50 10.00 10.97
CA GLY A 344 -19.91 9.80 10.71
C GLY A 344 -20.17 8.85 9.53
N TYR A 345 -21.43 8.83 9.06
CA TYR A 345 -21.76 8.22 7.77
C TYR A 345 -21.75 9.32 6.69
N PRO A 346 -20.98 9.19 5.61
CA PRO A 346 -20.78 10.27 4.66
C PRO A 346 -21.89 10.30 3.58
N GLU A 347 -23.07 10.84 3.90
CA GLU A 347 -24.23 10.90 3.01
C GLU A 347 -23.89 11.36 1.57
N PRO A 348 -23.07 12.42 1.36
CA PRO A 348 -22.76 12.89 0.00
C PRO A 348 -21.87 11.96 -0.81
N LEU A 349 -21.10 11.08 -0.14
CA LEU A 349 -20.13 10.22 -0.79
C LEU A 349 -20.78 9.05 -1.53
N PHE A 350 -21.87 8.50 -0.99
CA PHE A 350 -22.51 7.31 -1.52
C PHE A 350 -23.83 7.63 -2.22
N ALA A 351 -24.05 6.98 -3.37
CA ALA A 351 -25.27 6.96 -4.12
C ALA A 351 -25.71 5.51 -4.36
N GLY A 352 -27.01 5.29 -4.54
CA GLY A 352 -27.58 3.96 -4.79
C GLY A 352 -29.06 3.92 -4.43
N SER A 353 -29.67 2.75 -4.52
CA SER A 353 -31.06 2.52 -4.08
C SER A 353 -31.17 2.73 -2.57
N PRO A 354 -32.37 3.11 -2.05
CA PRO A 354 -32.58 3.27 -0.61
C PRO A 354 -32.20 2.01 0.19
N GLU A 355 -32.44 0.84 -0.36
CA GLU A 355 -32.13 -0.46 0.24
C GLU A 355 -30.61 -0.65 0.35
N THR A 356 -29.86 -0.39 -0.73
CA THR A 356 -28.41 -0.50 -0.76
C THR A 356 -27.76 0.48 0.21
N LEU A 357 -28.23 1.74 0.24
CA LEU A 357 -27.69 2.75 1.16
C LEU A 357 -27.99 2.40 2.64
N ALA A 358 -29.16 1.85 2.94
CA ALA A 358 -29.49 1.37 4.28
C ALA A 358 -28.58 0.19 4.70
N GLN A 359 -28.36 -0.77 3.80
CA GLN A 359 -27.45 -1.90 4.04
C GLN A 359 -26.01 -1.41 4.27
N LEU A 360 -25.51 -0.49 3.41
CA LEU A 360 -24.18 0.07 3.53
C LEU A 360 -24.00 0.83 4.85
N ARG A 361 -24.98 1.66 5.23
CA ARG A 361 -24.95 2.37 6.51
C ARG A 361 -24.82 1.41 7.68
N ALA A 362 -25.65 0.37 7.72
CA ALA A 362 -25.58 -0.66 8.76
C ALA A 362 -24.23 -1.41 8.74
N ALA A 363 -23.69 -1.69 7.56
CA ALA A 363 -22.39 -2.37 7.40
C ALA A 363 -21.22 -1.50 7.88
N VAL A 364 -21.21 -0.19 7.57
CA VAL A 364 -20.21 0.76 8.07
C VAL A 364 -20.17 0.81 9.59
N TRP A 365 -21.36 0.84 10.25
CA TRP A 365 -21.40 0.85 11.72
C TRP A 365 -20.92 -0.47 12.33
N ARG A 366 -21.32 -1.61 11.75
CA ARG A 366 -20.81 -2.93 12.20
C ARG A 366 -19.31 -3.06 12.06
N ALA A 367 -18.73 -2.61 10.92
CA ALA A 367 -17.28 -2.65 10.69
C ALA A 367 -16.47 -1.83 11.71
N ARG A 368 -17.10 -0.84 12.33
CA ARG A 368 -16.51 0.00 13.41
C ARG A 368 -16.80 -0.53 14.82
N GLY A 369 -17.43 -1.70 14.95
CA GLY A 369 -17.82 -2.25 16.27
C GLY A 369 -18.95 -1.49 16.96
N ARG A 370 -19.85 -0.87 16.20
CA ARG A 370 -20.99 -0.07 16.69
C ARG A 370 -22.32 -0.64 16.21
#